data_a02b999161bfc4d649d69642239505a4
#
_entry.id   a02b999161bfc4d649d69642239505a4
#
_cell.length_a   1.000
_cell.length_b   1.000
_cell.length_c   1.000
_cell.angle_alpha   90.00
_cell.angle_beta   90.00
_cell.angle_gamma   90.00
#
_symmetry.space_group_name_H-M   'P 1'
#
loop_
_entity.id
_entity.type
_entity.pdbx_description
1 polymer ?
#
loop_
_entity_poly.entity_id
_entity_poly.type
_entity_poly.pdbx_seq_one_letter_code
_entity_poly.pdbx_strand_id
1 'polypeptide(L)'
;GWINKDLPKYNIKYATSADGYDWNRDGKVSIELEENETALARPCVIIENGIYKMYFSYKDPSIGYRIGYAESTDGLSWTRIKLNELGVSKVGWDSEMVEYGFVFKHNDVKFMLYNGNGYGMTGIGYAIER
;
A
#
# COMPACT_ATOMS: atom_id res chain seq x y z
N GLY A 1 9.62 -3.61 7.30
CA GLY A 1 10.89 -4.07 7.88
C GLY A 1 11.76 -4.77 6.86
N TRP A 2 13.07 -4.61 6.97
CA TRP A 2 14.05 -5.32 6.14
C TRP A 2 14.03 -6.82 6.43
N ILE A 3 14.03 -7.65 5.38
CA ILE A 3 14.12 -9.10 5.48
C ILE A 3 15.52 -9.58 5.15
N ASN A 4 16.19 -8.97 4.16
CA ASN A 4 17.54 -9.32 3.74
C ASN A 4 18.30 -8.05 3.33
N LYS A 5 19.56 -7.91 3.79
CA LYS A 5 20.42 -6.75 3.48
C LYS A 5 21.07 -6.84 2.10
N ASP A 6 21.35 -8.05 1.64
CA ASP A 6 22.08 -8.29 0.37
C ASP A 6 21.13 -8.26 -0.85
N LEU A 7 19.87 -8.63 -0.63
CA LEU A 7 18.77 -8.49 -1.58
C LEU A 7 17.65 -7.76 -0.84
N PRO A 8 17.53 -6.44 -0.98
CA PRO A 8 16.60 -5.67 -0.17
C PRO A 8 15.15 -6.11 -0.40
N LYS A 9 14.67 -6.91 0.55
CA LYS A 9 13.27 -7.30 0.65
C LYS A 9 12.70 -6.69 1.93
N TYR A 10 11.50 -6.13 1.87
CA TYR A 10 10.82 -5.58 3.03
C TYR A 10 9.32 -5.76 2.98
N ASN A 11 8.75 -6.00 4.15
CA ASN A 11 7.32 -6.20 4.37
C ASN A 11 6.74 -5.13 5.31
N ILE A 12 5.42 -5.16 5.50
CA ILE A 12 4.71 -4.29 6.43
C ILE A 12 4.62 -4.98 7.78
N LYS A 13 5.08 -4.26 8.82
CA LYS A 13 5.04 -4.72 10.21
C LYS A 13 4.15 -3.83 11.06
N TYR A 14 3.56 -4.43 12.07
CA TYR A 14 2.73 -3.78 13.07
C TYR A 14 3.57 -3.25 14.23
N ALA A 15 3.16 -2.11 14.76
CA ALA A 15 3.69 -1.54 15.99
C ALA A 15 2.60 -0.77 16.73
N THR A 16 2.71 -0.64 18.03
CA THR A 16 1.77 0.11 18.89
C THR A 16 2.51 1.14 19.72
N SER A 17 1.83 2.23 20.00
CA SER A 17 2.27 3.25 20.94
C SER A 17 1.08 3.78 21.73
N ALA A 18 1.28 4.13 23.00
CA ALA A 18 0.29 4.81 23.82
C ALA A 18 0.36 6.34 23.70
N ASP A 19 1.51 6.87 23.30
CA ASP A 19 1.80 8.31 23.30
C ASP A 19 2.32 8.86 21.94
N GLY A 20 2.61 7.96 20.98
CA GLY A 20 3.17 8.31 19.68
C GLY A 20 4.69 8.52 19.66
N TYR A 21 5.37 8.40 20.82
CA TYR A 21 6.83 8.55 20.95
C TYR A 21 7.50 7.19 21.18
N ASP A 22 7.03 6.45 22.17
CA ASP A 22 7.54 5.13 22.49
C ASP A 22 6.73 4.05 21.77
N TRP A 23 7.41 3.23 20.95
CA TRP A 23 6.77 2.25 20.09
C TRP A 23 7.16 0.82 20.48
N ASN A 24 6.17 0.00 20.78
CA ASN A 24 6.34 -1.44 20.88
C ASN A 24 6.42 -2.03 19.45
N ARG A 25 7.59 -2.62 19.13
CA ARG A 25 7.93 -3.19 17.84
C ARG A 25 8.36 -4.64 17.99
N ASP A 26 7.41 -5.53 18.24
CA ASP A 26 7.63 -6.96 18.41
C ASP A 26 7.97 -7.71 17.11
N GLY A 27 7.90 -7.01 15.98
CA GLY A 27 8.22 -7.57 14.67
C GLY A 27 7.06 -8.28 13.99
N LYS A 28 5.84 -8.23 14.55
CA LYS A 28 4.66 -8.84 13.94
C LYS A 28 4.48 -8.36 12.50
N VAL A 29 4.44 -9.30 11.56
CA VAL A 29 4.20 -9.01 10.15
C VAL A 29 2.69 -8.86 9.93
N SER A 30 2.28 -7.76 9.31
CA SER A 30 0.88 -7.51 8.91
C SER A 30 0.58 -8.12 7.56
N ILE A 31 1.47 -7.92 6.58
CA ILE A 31 1.33 -8.46 5.23
C ILE A 31 2.69 -9.01 4.79
N GLU A 32 2.69 -10.25 4.31
CA GLU A 32 3.86 -10.91 3.73
C GLU A 32 3.98 -10.62 2.23
N LEU A 33 5.20 -10.79 1.72
CA LEU A 33 5.49 -10.77 0.29
C LEU A 33 4.85 -11.98 -0.41
N GLU A 34 4.28 -11.77 -1.58
CA GLU A 34 3.95 -12.85 -2.51
C GLU A 34 5.17 -13.25 -3.35
N GLU A 35 5.05 -14.36 -4.11
CA GLU A 35 6.19 -15.09 -4.71
C GLU A 35 7.20 -14.21 -5.47
N ASN A 36 6.73 -13.27 -6.28
CA ASN A 36 7.60 -12.42 -7.10
C ASN A 36 7.87 -11.03 -6.49
N GLU A 37 7.31 -10.76 -5.31
CA GLU A 37 7.44 -9.45 -4.71
C GLU A 37 8.77 -9.26 -3.99
N THR A 38 9.31 -8.07 -4.07
CA THR A 38 10.54 -7.67 -3.38
C THR A 38 10.29 -6.63 -2.30
N ALA A 39 9.17 -5.92 -2.35
CA ALA A 39 8.88 -4.85 -1.41
C ALA A 39 7.38 -4.66 -1.17
N LEU A 40 7.01 -4.41 0.08
CA LEU A 40 5.73 -3.83 0.49
C LEU A 40 5.99 -2.56 1.27
N ALA A 41 5.36 -1.46 0.88
CA ALA A 41 5.64 -0.15 1.45
C ALA A 41 4.39 0.74 1.53
N ARG A 42 4.50 1.81 2.33
CA ARG A 42 3.52 2.90 2.38
C ARG A 42 2.09 2.42 2.62
N PRO A 43 1.82 1.68 3.71
CA PRO A 43 0.45 1.33 4.06
C PRO A 43 -0.36 2.59 4.41
N CYS A 44 -1.56 2.69 3.85
CA CYS A 44 -2.58 3.66 4.22
C CYS A 44 -3.81 2.87 4.67
N VAL A 45 -4.22 3.05 5.92
CA VAL A 45 -5.35 2.30 6.51
C VAL A 45 -6.50 3.25 6.80
N ILE A 46 -7.69 2.88 6.33
CA ILE A 46 -8.95 3.52 6.69
C ILE A 46 -9.89 2.49 7.31
N ILE A 47 -10.88 2.96 8.07
CA ILE A 47 -11.90 2.09 8.66
C ILE A 47 -13.25 2.46 8.04
N GLU A 48 -13.93 1.46 7.48
CA GLU A 48 -15.26 1.62 6.91
C GLU A 48 -16.15 0.46 7.36
N ASN A 49 -17.30 0.78 7.94
CA ASN A 49 -18.28 -0.19 8.42
C ASN A 49 -17.67 -1.25 9.37
N GLY A 50 -16.71 -0.85 10.20
CA GLY A 50 -16.02 -1.73 11.13
C GLY A 50 -14.93 -2.61 10.51
N ILE A 51 -14.65 -2.46 9.22
CA ILE A 51 -13.58 -3.17 8.49
C ILE A 51 -12.39 -2.24 8.30
N TYR A 52 -11.21 -2.71 8.65
CA TYR A 52 -9.95 -2.06 8.34
C TYR A 52 -9.58 -2.37 6.88
N LYS A 53 -9.34 -1.34 6.11
CA LYS A 53 -8.97 -1.41 4.68
C LYS A 53 -7.59 -0.81 4.50
N MET A 54 -6.63 -1.62 4.09
CA MET A 54 -5.25 -1.18 3.85
C MET A 54 -4.97 -1.13 2.36
N TYR A 55 -4.52 0.03 1.91
CA TYR A 55 -3.91 0.22 0.60
C TYR A 55 -2.40 0.32 0.79
N PHE A 56 -1.64 -0.40 0.00
CA PHE A 56 -0.19 -0.44 0.12
C PHE A 56 0.47 -0.54 -1.25
N SER A 57 1.73 -0.18 -1.34
CA SER A 57 2.50 -0.37 -2.56
C SER A 57 3.24 -1.70 -2.49
N TYR A 58 3.21 -2.47 -3.57
CA TYR A 58 4.05 -3.65 -3.74
C TYR A 58 4.91 -3.53 -4.98
N LYS A 59 6.09 -4.11 -4.94
CA LYS A 59 7.04 -4.13 -6.05
C LYS A 59 7.28 -5.56 -6.52
N ASP A 60 6.94 -5.82 -7.76
CA ASP A 60 7.40 -6.97 -8.52
C ASP A 60 8.39 -6.47 -9.58
N PRO A 61 9.65 -6.98 -9.62
CA PRO A 61 10.67 -6.53 -10.56
C PRO A 61 10.28 -6.64 -12.04
N SER A 62 9.36 -7.53 -12.38
CA SER A 62 8.90 -7.74 -13.75
C SER A 62 7.90 -6.70 -14.24
N ILE A 63 7.15 -6.08 -13.33
CA ILE A 63 6.07 -5.14 -13.67
C ILE A 63 6.20 -3.77 -13.00
N GLY A 64 7.19 -3.61 -12.07
CA GLY A 64 7.35 -2.39 -11.29
C GLY A 64 6.41 -2.29 -10.09
N TYR A 65 6.18 -1.06 -9.59
CA TYR A 65 5.28 -0.82 -8.47
C TYR A 65 3.80 -0.84 -8.87
N ARG A 66 2.99 -1.40 -7.99
CA ARG A 66 1.53 -1.42 -8.06
C ARG A 66 0.94 -1.11 -6.69
N ILE A 67 -0.35 -0.77 -6.66
CA ILE A 67 -1.12 -0.57 -5.43
C ILE A 67 -1.85 -1.88 -5.14
N GLY A 68 -1.60 -2.40 -3.93
CA GLY A 68 -2.27 -3.56 -3.36
C GLY A 68 -3.33 -3.16 -2.35
N TYR A 69 -4.20 -4.12 -2.02
CA TYR A 69 -5.29 -3.93 -1.09
C TYR A 69 -5.47 -5.14 -0.18
N ALA A 70 -5.79 -4.89 1.07
CA ALA A 70 -6.09 -5.91 2.05
C ALA A 70 -7.16 -5.44 3.03
N GLU A 71 -7.92 -6.38 3.59
CA GLU A 71 -8.92 -6.14 4.62
C GLU A 71 -8.61 -6.91 5.90
N SER A 72 -9.08 -6.35 7.01
CA SER A 72 -8.97 -6.96 8.33
C SER A 72 -10.17 -6.56 9.20
N THR A 73 -10.62 -7.48 10.05
CA THR A 73 -11.64 -7.22 11.07
C THR A 73 -11.05 -6.79 12.41
N ASP A 74 -9.77 -7.02 12.63
CA ASP A 74 -9.07 -6.78 13.90
C ASP A 74 -7.87 -5.80 13.77
N GLY A 75 -7.50 -5.40 12.53
CA GLY A 75 -6.33 -4.58 12.26
C GLY A 75 -4.99 -5.30 12.41
N LEU A 76 -5.00 -6.60 12.72
CA LEU A 76 -3.81 -7.42 13.00
C LEU A 76 -3.60 -8.52 11.98
N SER A 77 -4.67 -9.20 11.61
CA SER A 77 -4.70 -10.28 10.63
C SER A 77 -5.32 -9.77 9.34
N TRP A 78 -4.56 -9.80 8.24
CA TRP A 78 -4.95 -9.18 6.99
C TRP A 78 -5.14 -10.21 5.88
N THR A 79 -6.20 -10.05 5.10
CA THR A 79 -6.46 -10.81 3.88
C THR A 79 -6.26 -9.92 2.67
N ARG A 80 -5.31 -10.28 1.79
CA ARG A 80 -5.11 -9.57 0.52
C ARG A 80 -6.27 -9.86 -0.43
N ILE A 81 -6.74 -8.80 -1.07
CA ILE A 81 -7.83 -8.86 -2.05
C ILE A 81 -7.30 -8.24 -3.34
N LYS A 82 -7.48 -8.95 -4.43
CA LYS A 82 -7.04 -8.47 -5.74
C LYS A 82 -8.02 -7.41 -6.26
N LEU A 83 -7.55 -6.17 -6.37
CA LEU A 83 -8.25 -5.09 -7.04
C LEU A 83 -7.75 -4.98 -8.48
N ASN A 84 -8.66 -5.18 -9.45
CA ASN A 84 -8.31 -5.06 -10.87
C ASN A 84 -8.35 -3.60 -11.37
N GLU A 85 -8.86 -2.69 -10.57
CA GLU A 85 -9.20 -1.31 -10.97
C GLU A 85 -8.08 -0.29 -10.70
N LEU A 86 -7.08 -0.63 -9.86
CA LEU A 86 -5.95 0.24 -9.52
C LEU A 86 -4.69 -0.14 -10.29
N GLY A 87 -4.83 -0.37 -11.59
CA GLY A 87 -3.73 -0.68 -12.48
C GLY A 87 -3.09 0.57 -13.08
N VAL A 88 -2.04 0.34 -13.90
CA VAL A 88 -1.41 1.38 -14.71
C VAL A 88 -2.29 1.74 -15.90
N SER A 89 -2.18 2.97 -16.36
CA SER A 89 -2.80 3.41 -17.62
C SER A 89 -2.12 2.75 -18.83
N LYS A 90 -2.82 2.69 -19.95
CA LYS A 90 -2.23 2.14 -21.20
C LYS A 90 -1.07 2.97 -21.72
N VAL A 91 -1.14 4.27 -21.53
CA VAL A 91 -0.13 5.26 -21.96
C VAL A 91 -0.14 6.45 -21.00
N GLY A 92 0.95 7.18 -20.96
CA GLY A 92 1.01 8.45 -20.22
C GLY A 92 1.83 8.37 -18.95
N TRP A 93 1.56 9.30 -18.04
CA TRP A 93 2.36 9.59 -16.86
C TRP A 93 2.34 8.49 -15.77
N ASP A 94 1.39 7.56 -15.82
CA ASP A 94 1.22 6.44 -14.89
C ASP A 94 1.13 5.09 -15.60
N SER A 95 1.75 4.98 -16.81
CA SER A 95 1.67 3.78 -17.65
C SER A 95 2.66 2.67 -17.27
N GLU A 96 3.68 2.97 -16.48
CA GLU A 96 4.71 2.01 -16.08
C GLU A 96 4.54 1.56 -14.63
N MET A 97 4.17 2.49 -13.74
CA MET A 97 4.00 2.22 -12.33
C MET A 97 2.98 3.16 -11.68
N VAL A 98 2.33 2.67 -10.64
CA VAL A 98 1.50 3.42 -9.70
C VAL A 98 1.86 3.03 -8.29
N GLU A 99 2.04 4.02 -7.40
CA GLU A 99 2.51 3.74 -6.05
C GLU A 99 2.12 4.82 -5.04
N TYR A 100 2.37 4.51 -3.76
CA TYR A 100 2.24 5.41 -2.63
C TYR A 100 0.83 6.00 -2.51
N GLY A 101 -0.17 5.12 -2.67
CA GLY A 101 -1.58 5.50 -2.54
C GLY A 101 -1.88 6.03 -1.14
N PHE A 102 -2.44 7.24 -1.08
CA PHE A 102 -2.99 7.84 0.12
C PHE A 102 -4.49 8.00 -0.03
N VAL A 103 -5.26 7.27 0.79
CA VAL A 103 -6.73 7.23 0.72
C VAL A 103 -7.33 8.07 1.83
N PHE A 104 -8.31 8.88 1.48
CA PHE A 104 -9.07 9.71 2.40
C PHE A 104 -10.51 9.92 1.90
N LYS A 105 -11.39 10.32 2.82
CA LYS A 105 -12.75 10.75 2.48
C LYS A 105 -12.89 12.25 2.58
N HIS A 106 -13.61 12.82 1.61
CA HIS A 106 -14.03 14.22 1.62
C HIS A 106 -15.44 14.33 1.06
N ASN A 107 -16.36 14.92 1.83
CA ASN A 107 -17.79 15.03 1.48
C ASN A 107 -18.40 13.68 1.02
N ASP A 108 -18.20 12.62 1.80
CA ASP A 108 -18.64 11.25 1.55
C ASP A 108 -18.07 10.59 0.28
N VAL A 109 -17.18 11.25 -0.44
CA VAL A 109 -16.47 10.72 -1.59
C VAL A 109 -15.09 10.22 -1.13
N LYS A 110 -14.72 9.02 -1.54
CA LYS A 110 -13.40 8.45 -1.28
C LYS A 110 -12.45 8.78 -2.43
N PHE A 111 -11.29 9.33 -2.06
CA PHE A 111 -10.21 9.70 -2.97
C PHE A 111 -8.97 8.89 -2.64
N MET A 112 -8.16 8.63 -3.66
CA MET A 112 -6.80 8.17 -3.52
C MET A 112 -5.88 9.11 -4.30
N LEU A 113 -4.88 9.68 -3.62
CA LEU A 113 -3.75 10.33 -4.29
C LEU A 113 -2.66 9.27 -4.52
N TYR A 114 -2.02 9.26 -5.67
CA TYR A 114 -0.96 8.31 -5.98
C TYR A 114 0.10 8.90 -6.91
N ASN A 115 1.29 8.34 -6.88
CA ASN A 115 2.39 8.69 -7.76
C ASN A 115 2.33 7.86 -9.04
N GLY A 116 2.68 8.49 -10.17
CA GLY A 116 2.90 7.83 -11.45
C GLY A 116 4.36 7.40 -11.66
N ASN A 117 4.77 7.28 -12.91
CA ASN A 117 6.07 6.77 -13.33
C ASN A 117 7.24 7.51 -12.66
N GLY A 118 8.33 6.77 -12.41
CA GLY A 118 9.55 7.33 -11.84
C GLY A 118 9.35 7.90 -10.42
N TYR A 119 8.54 7.22 -9.59
CA TYR A 119 8.27 7.65 -8.21
C TYR A 119 7.58 9.02 -8.09
N GLY A 120 6.70 9.33 -9.06
CA GLY A 120 5.99 10.60 -9.14
C GLY A 120 6.74 11.69 -9.92
N MET A 121 7.88 11.36 -10.54
CA MET A 121 8.62 12.30 -11.38
C MET A 121 7.78 12.79 -12.57
N THR A 122 6.89 11.94 -13.09
CA THR A 122 5.99 12.27 -14.20
C THR A 122 4.65 12.85 -13.77
N GLY A 123 4.34 12.80 -12.47
CA GLY A 123 3.14 13.40 -11.90
C GLY A 123 2.55 12.64 -10.72
N ILE A 124 1.64 13.33 -10.04
CA ILE A 124 0.76 12.81 -8.98
C ILE A 124 -0.66 12.93 -9.49
N GLY A 125 -1.42 11.87 -9.38
CA GLY A 125 -2.80 11.83 -9.78
C GLY A 125 -3.76 11.52 -8.62
N TYR A 126 -5.04 11.48 -8.97
CA TYR A 126 -6.06 11.03 -8.03
C TYR A 126 -7.04 10.08 -8.71
N ALA A 127 -7.53 9.14 -7.91
CA ALA A 127 -8.65 8.27 -8.27
C ALA A 127 -9.83 8.55 -7.31
N ILE A 128 -11.04 8.31 -7.80
CA ILE A 128 -12.28 8.46 -7.03
C ILE A 128 -13.01 7.12 -7.04
N GLU A 129 -13.42 6.64 -5.87
CA GLU A 129 -14.31 5.49 -5.79
C GLU A 129 -15.71 5.91 -6.25
N ARG A 130 -16.24 5.16 -7.20
CA ARG A 130 -17.59 5.36 -7.75
C ARG A 130 -18.60 4.36 -7.17
#